data_29dd06640ebf7ed8f69bacc03d4e8d3a
#
_entry.id   29dd06640ebf7ed8f69bacc03d4e8d3a
#
_cell.length_a   1.000
_cell.length_b   1.000
_cell.length_c   1.000
_cell.angle_alpha   90.00
_cell.angle_beta   90.00
_cell.angle_gamma   90.00
#
_symmetry.space_group_name_H-M   'P 1'
#
loop_
_entity.id
_entity.type
_entity.pdbx_description
1 polymer ?
#
loop_
_entity_poly.entity_id
_entity_poly.type
_entity_poly.pdbx_seq_one_letter_code
_entity_poly.pdbx_strand_id
1 'polypeptide(L)'
;MNKLFNVIFITALVFSACSKKPVVELPITTSSPKALEYYKKAMDYYKTTDWPEGWGMLDSALAIDPNFALASLQRWHPDPDIRTKNRKKAYSLMGEVSSAE
;
A
#
# COMPACT_ATOMS: atom_id res chain seq x y z
N MET A 1 -9.50 42.11 -30.86
CA MET A 1 -9.82 40.65 -30.96
C MET A 1 -8.69 39.74 -30.47
N ASN A 2 -7.43 40.03 -30.77
CA ASN A 2 -6.31 39.19 -30.36
C ASN A 2 -6.04 39.13 -28.88
N LYS A 3 -6.39 40.16 -28.11
CA LYS A 3 -6.21 40.19 -26.64
C LYS A 3 -7.20 39.28 -25.91
N LEU A 4 -8.41 39.10 -26.39
CA LEU A 4 -9.42 38.19 -25.81
C LEU A 4 -9.06 36.72 -26.08
N PHE A 5 -8.47 36.42 -27.20
CA PHE A 5 -8.02 35.07 -27.58
C PHE A 5 -6.85 34.60 -26.73
N ASN A 6 -5.91 35.49 -26.43
CA ASN A 6 -4.78 35.21 -25.53
C ASN A 6 -5.20 34.98 -24.08
N VAL A 7 -6.19 35.71 -23.60
CA VAL A 7 -6.71 35.53 -22.22
C VAL A 7 -7.41 34.18 -22.06
N ILE A 8 -8.18 33.74 -23.06
CA ILE A 8 -8.86 32.43 -23.04
C ILE A 8 -7.85 31.29 -23.10
N PHE A 9 -6.76 31.43 -23.87
CA PHE A 9 -5.71 30.42 -23.98
C PHE A 9 -4.91 30.25 -22.68
N ILE A 10 -4.59 31.34 -22.00
CA ILE A 10 -3.89 31.33 -20.70
C ILE A 10 -4.77 30.70 -19.61
N THR A 11 -6.08 30.96 -19.60
CA THR A 11 -7.02 30.40 -18.64
C THR A 11 -7.17 28.87 -18.82
N ALA A 12 -7.15 28.37 -20.05
CA ALA A 12 -7.20 26.94 -20.32
C ALA A 12 -5.93 26.17 -19.84
N LEU A 13 -4.76 26.81 -19.91
CA LEU A 13 -3.50 26.22 -19.43
C LEU A 13 -3.43 26.10 -17.89
N VAL A 14 -4.03 27.03 -17.16
CA VAL A 14 -4.07 26.98 -15.69
C VAL A 14 -4.97 25.85 -15.18
N PHE A 15 -6.04 25.50 -15.89
CA PHE A 15 -6.92 24.39 -15.52
C PHE A 15 -6.29 23.02 -15.70
N SER A 16 -5.37 22.82 -16.63
CA SER A 16 -4.70 21.54 -16.86
C SER A 16 -3.58 21.25 -15.87
N ALA A 17 -3.07 22.25 -15.13
CA ALA A 17 -2.00 22.08 -14.15
C ALA A 17 -2.50 21.58 -12.78
N CYS A 18 -3.82 21.60 -12.49
CA CYS A 18 -4.39 21.24 -11.18
C CYS A 18 -4.91 19.79 -11.08
N SER A 19 -4.77 18.95 -12.10
CA SER A 19 -5.59 17.75 -12.22
C SER A 19 -4.91 16.43 -11.83
N LYS A 20 -3.66 16.40 -11.34
CA LYS A 20 -3.02 15.13 -10.94
C LYS A 20 -2.19 15.30 -9.68
N LYS A 21 -2.77 14.86 -8.54
CA LYS A 21 -1.97 14.55 -7.35
C LYS A 21 -1.21 13.24 -7.61
N PRO A 22 0.11 13.16 -7.34
CA PRO A 22 0.82 11.89 -7.43
C PRO A 22 0.19 10.88 -6.47
N VAL A 23 -0.19 9.72 -7.00
CA VAL A 23 -0.61 8.58 -6.17
C VAL A 23 0.65 8.03 -5.52
N VAL A 24 0.77 8.17 -4.20
CA VAL A 24 1.86 7.55 -3.45
C VAL A 24 1.49 6.08 -3.26
N GLU A 25 2.08 5.21 -4.07
CA GLU A 25 2.00 3.77 -3.83
C GLU A 25 2.92 3.41 -2.65
N LEU A 26 2.37 2.68 -1.68
CA LEU A 26 3.16 2.12 -0.59
C LEU A 26 4.15 1.10 -1.17
N PRO A 27 5.44 1.16 -0.79
CA PRO A 27 6.41 0.22 -1.32
C PRO A 27 6.06 -1.22 -0.92
N ILE A 28 6.18 -2.14 -1.87
CA ILE A 28 6.06 -3.57 -1.61
C ILE A 28 7.34 -4.02 -0.91
N THR A 29 7.20 -4.54 0.31
CA THR A 29 8.32 -4.85 1.22
C THR A 29 8.73 -6.31 1.19
N THR A 30 8.48 -7.03 0.11
CA THR A 30 8.94 -8.42 -0.07
C THR A 30 9.68 -8.60 -1.40
N SER A 31 10.75 -9.40 -1.39
CA SER A 31 11.45 -9.87 -2.59
C SER A 31 10.94 -11.24 -3.07
N SER A 32 10.03 -11.89 -2.32
CA SER A 32 9.46 -13.18 -2.69
C SER A 32 8.24 -13.03 -3.59
N PRO A 33 8.27 -13.48 -4.86
CA PRO A 33 7.11 -13.46 -5.73
C PRO A 33 5.93 -14.28 -5.18
N LYS A 34 6.22 -15.38 -4.47
CA LYS A 34 5.20 -16.25 -3.88
C LYS A 34 4.51 -15.60 -2.69
N ALA A 35 5.27 -14.94 -1.81
CA ALA A 35 4.70 -14.16 -0.72
C ALA A 35 3.82 -13.01 -1.24
N LEU A 36 4.25 -12.34 -2.28
CA LEU A 36 3.47 -11.28 -2.93
C LEU A 36 2.17 -11.82 -3.53
N GLU A 37 2.19 -13.01 -4.13
CA GLU A 37 0.98 -13.66 -4.67
C GLU A 37 -0.06 -13.91 -3.57
N TYR A 38 0.34 -14.45 -2.42
CA TYR A 38 -0.54 -14.64 -1.28
C TYR A 38 -1.08 -13.32 -0.72
N TYR A 39 -0.25 -12.31 -0.63
CA TYR A 39 -0.68 -10.97 -0.22
C TYR A 39 -1.76 -10.40 -1.14
N LYS A 40 -1.58 -10.50 -2.45
CA LYS A 40 -2.59 -10.05 -3.42
C LYS A 40 -3.91 -10.81 -3.28
N LYS A 41 -3.85 -12.12 -3.08
CA LYS A 41 -5.05 -12.93 -2.80
C LYS A 41 -5.76 -12.48 -1.53
N ALA A 42 -5.01 -12.16 -0.47
CA ALA A 42 -5.57 -11.62 0.76
C ALA A 42 -6.33 -10.30 0.51
N MET A 43 -5.76 -9.39 -0.28
CA MET A 43 -6.41 -8.13 -0.62
C MET A 43 -7.70 -8.34 -1.42
N ASP A 44 -7.74 -9.34 -2.29
CA ASP A 44 -8.96 -9.69 -3.03
C ASP A 44 -10.06 -10.22 -2.11
N TYR A 45 -9.74 -11.06 -1.14
CA TYR A 45 -10.70 -11.50 -0.12
C TYR A 45 -11.23 -10.35 0.72
N TYR A 46 -10.41 -9.36 1.05
CA TYR A 46 -10.84 -8.18 1.80
C TYR A 46 -11.86 -7.34 1.03
N LYS A 47 -11.77 -7.27 -0.28
CA LYS A 47 -12.77 -6.59 -1.13
C LYS A 47 -14.15 -7.27 -1.08
N THR A 48 -14.19 -8.57 -0.87
CA THR A 48 -15.42 -9.36 -0.77
C THR A 48 -15.89 -9.58 0.67
N THR A 49 -15.28 -8.92 1.65
CA THR A 49 -15.58 -9.05 3.09
C THR A 49 -15.31 -10.44 3.68
N ASP A 50 -14.55 -11.27 3.00
CA ASP A 50 -14.15 -12.59 3.48
C ASP A 50 -12.83 -12.49 4.28
N TRP A 51 -12.93 -11.90 5.47
CA TRP A 51 -11.81 -11.59 6.34
C TRP A 51 -11.02 -12.82 6.80
N PRO A 52 -11.68 -13.94 7.24
CA PRO A 52 -10.95 -15.12 7.69
C PRO A 52 -10.06 -15.73 6.59
N GLU A 53 -10.55 -15.82 5.37
CA GLU A 53 -9.78 -16.31 4.22
C GLU A 53 -8.61 -15.36 3.88
N GLY A 54 -8.86 -14.05 3.93
CA GLY A 54 -7.83 -13.04 3.76
C GLY A 54 -6.70 -13.18 4.80
N TRP A 55 -7.03 -13.42 6.07
CA TRP A 55 -6.03 -13.66 7.12
C TRP A 55 -5.21 -14.92 6.86
N GLY A 56 -5.86 -16.00 6.41
CA GLY A 56 -5.16 -17.24 6.02
C GLY A 56 -4.14 -17.02 4.90
N MET A 57 -4.48 -16.19 3.91
CA MET A 57 -3.55 -15.83 2.84
C MET A 57 -2.38 -14.99 3.36
N LEU A 58 -2.61 -14.05 4.28
CA LEU A 58 -1.54 -13.28 4.91
C LEU A 58 -0.63 -14.16 5.76
N ASP A 59 -1.18 -15.13 6.49
CA ASP A 59 -0.38 -16.11 7.24
C ASP A 59 0.50 -16.94 6.31
N SER A 60 0.01 -17.32 5.14
CA SER A 60 0.79 -18.01 4.11
C SER A 60 1.92 -17.14 3.56
N ALA A 61 1.65 -15.87 3.31
CA ALA A 61 2.68 -14.91 2.88
C ALA A 61 3.78 -14.74 3.94
N LEU A 62 3.40 -14.61 5.20
CA LEU A 62 4.33 -14.46 6.33
C LEU A 62 5.10 -15.73 6.67
N ALA A 63 4.56 -16.91 6.34
CA ALA A 63 5.29 -18.17 6.46
C ALA A 63 6.44 -18.26 5.46
N ILE A 64 6.28 -17.67 4.27
CA ILE A 64 7.31 -17.60 3.22
C ILE A 64 8.31 -16.49 3.51
N ASP A 65 7.82 -15.31 3.86
CA ASP A 65 8.63 -14.13 4.19
C ASP A 65 8.17 -13.51 5.51
N PRO A 66 8.77 -13.91 6.65
CA PRO A 66 8.43 -13.35 7.97
C PRO A 66 8.69 -11.84 8.09
N ASN A 67 9.53 -11.29 7.23
CA ASN A 67 9.89 -9.86 7.20
C ASN A 67 9.06 -9.06 6.19
N PHE A 68 8.00 -9.63 5.67
CA PHE A 68 7.06 -8.92 4.81
C PHE A 68 6.24 -7.90 5.63
N ALA A 69 6.76 -6.69 5.77
CA ALA A 69 6.21 -5.66 6.65
C ALA A 69 4.74 -5.33 6.33
N LEU A 70 4.42 -5.19 5.04
CA LEU A 70 3.07 -4.85 4.61
C LEU A 70 2.05 -5.95 4.96
N ALA A 71 2.43 -7.22 4.84
CA ALA A 71 1.60 -8.35 5.26
C ALA A 71 1.40 -8.37 6.78
N SER A 72 2.45 -8.10 7.56
CA SER A 72 2.37 -7.99 9.02
C SER A 72 1.44 -6.84 9.46
N LEU A 73 1.47 -5.72 8.76
CA LEU A 73 0.63 -4.56 9.03
C LEU A 73 -0.85 -4.86 8.75
N GLN A 74 -1.14 -5.58 7.69
CA GLN A 74 -2.52 -5.91 7.26
C GLN A 74 -3.12 -7.09 8.04
N ARG A 75 -2.29 -7.90 8.69
CA ARG A 75 -2.75 -9.06 9.48
C ARG A 75 -3.40 -8.60 10.76
N TRP A 76 -4.73 -8.53 10.76
CA TRP A 76 -5.48 -8.25 11.97
C TRP A 76 -5.50 -9.46 12.90
N HIS A 77 -5.47 -9.23 14.21
CA HIS A 77 -5.55 -10.26 15.25
C HIS A 77 -6.50 -9.81 16.37
N PRO A 78 -7.33 -10.68 16.94
CA PRO A 78 -8.25 -10.32 18.02
C PRO A 78 -7.54 -9.84 19.29
N ASP A 79 -6.35 -10.36 19.57
CA ASP A 79 -5.53 -9.94 20.71
C ASP A 79 -4.84 -8.58 20.41
N PRO A 80 -5.11 -7.54 21.25
CA PRO A 80 -4.52 -6.23 21.05
C PRO A 80 -3.00 -6.18 21.23
N ASP A 81 -2.44 -7.04 22.07
CA ASP A 81 -0.99 -7.09 22.30
C ASP A 81 -0.27 -7.64 21.07
N ILE A 82 -0.84 -8.67 20.44
CA ILE A 82 -0.33 -9.22 19.18
C ILE A 82 -0.45 -8.18 18.06
N ARG A 83 -1.57 -7.45 17.96
CA ARG A 83 -1.71 -6.36 16.97
C ARG A 83 -0.64 -5.29 17.15
N THR A 84 -0.39 -4.89 18.37
CA THR A 84 0.63 -3.87 18.69
C THR A 84 2.03 -4.38 18.34
N LYS A 85 2.36 -5.62 18.67
CA LYS A 85 3.63 -6.27 18.34
C LYS A 85 3.84 -6.33 16.81
N ASN A 86 2.83 -6.77 16.07
CA ASN A 86 2.90 -6.87 14.61
C ASN A 86 3.09 -5.49 13.96
N ARG A 87 2.39 -4.48 14.48
CA ARG A 87 2.51 -3.10 14.00
C ARG A 87 3.92 -2.53 14.24
N LYS A 88 4.46 -2.72 15.44
CA LYS A 88 5.83 -2.27 15.77
C LYS A 88 6.86 -2.95 14.88
N LYS A 89 6.72 -4.26 14.65
CA LYS A 89 7.59 -5.01 13.74
C LYS A 89 7.50 -4.46 12.32
N ALA A 90 6.30 -4.24 11.81
CA ALA A 90 6.10 -3.71 10.46
C ALA A 90 6.74 -2.33 10.27
N TYR A 91 6.55 -1.42 11.23
CA TYR A 91 7.16 -0.09 11.16
C TYR A 91 8.68 -0.14 11.26
N SER A 92 9.24 -1.01 12.09
CA SER A 92 10.69 -1.23 12.17
C SER A 92 11.27 -1.68 10.82
N LEU A 93 10.64 -2.65 10.17
CA LEU A 93 11.07 -3.15 8.86
C LEU A 93 10.94 -2.11 7.75
N MET A 94 9.89 -1.29 7.77
CA MET A 94 9.72 -0.20 6.81
C MET A 94 10.78 0.90 7.00
N GLY A 95 11.16 1.20 8.23
CA GLY A 95 12.24 2.13 8.55
C GLY A 95 13.59 1.67 8.03
N GLU A 96 13.89 0.38 8.08
CA GLU A 96 15.11 -0.21 7.51
C GLU A 96 15.16 -0.10 5.99
N VAL A 97 14.02 -0.32 5.31
CA VAL A 97 13.92 -0.18 3.84
C VAL A 97 14.13 1.27 3.41
N SER A 98 13.55 2.24 4.12
CA SER A 98 13.69 3.67 3.78
C SER A 98 15.07 4.24 4.08
N SER A 99 15.84 3.63 4.99
CA SER A 99 17.22 4.04 5.29
C SER A 99 18.25 3.48 4.32
N ALA A 100 17.89 2.52 3.47
CA ALA A 100 18.75 1.92 2.45
C ALA A 100 18.70 2.65 1.09
N GLU A 101 17.79 3.62 0.91
CA GLU A 101 17.66 4.49 -0.26
C GLU A 101 18.41 5.83 -0.04
#